data_15214248a20f8bcfa8dd39937be183f5
#
_entry.id   15214248a20f8bcfa8dd39937be183f5
#
_cell.length_a   1.000
_cell.length_b   1.000
_cell.length_c   1.000
_cell.angle_alpha   90.00
_cell.angle_beta   90.00
_cell.angle_gamma   90.00
#
_symmetry.space_group_name_H-M   'P 1'
#
loop_
_entity.id
_entity.type
_entity.pdbx_description
1 polymer ?
#
loop_
_entity_poly.entity_id
_entity_poly.type
_entity_poly.pdbx_seq_one_letter_code
_entity_poly.pdbx_strand_id
1 'polypeptide(L)'
;IWRIIGVFDGKVKIMRNEGIGDYFWDNKGTSSGAESNYGKNNWSDARLMKMLNAGYESETGGSLYWNRQSGTCYSGTTVDTTKTCDMSSIGLKNDITRNMISETTYSLLGWNTSKIYSDQIYNYERTTGSVYNETTRDKSWTGKVALAYPSDYGYAVDLSQCSQTL
;
A
#
# COMPACT_ATOMS: atom_id res chain seq x y z
N ILE A 1 3.52 -16.34 6.60
CA ILE A 1 3.68 -16.98 5.28
C ILE A 1 3.65 -15.90 4.21
N TRP A 2 4.50 -16.06 3.16
CA TRP A 2 4.57 -15.16 2.00
C TRP A 2 4.22 -15.93 0.74
N ARG A 3 3.51 -15.27 -0.17
CA ARG A 3 3.16 -15.80 -1.48
C ARG A 3 3.97 -15.09 -2.55
N ILE A 4 4.47 -15.84 -3.53
CA ILE A 4 5.07 -15.28 -4.74
C ILE A 4 3.94 -14.88 -5.67
N ILE A 5 3.91 -13.60 -6.06
CA ILE A 5 2.94 -13.03 -7.00
C ILE A 5 3.47 -13.15 -8.43
N GLY A 6 4.76 -12.97 -8.63
CA GLY A 6 5.37 -13.04 -9.94
C GLY A 6 6.81 -12.52 -9.95
N VAL A 7 7.37 -12.45 -11.14
CA VAL A 7 8.68 -11.85 -11.40
C VAL A 7 8.47 -10.63 -12.30
N PHE A 8 8.90 -9.47 -11.84
CA PHE A 8 8.78 -8.20 -12.54
C PHE A 8 10.16 -7.54 -12.59
N ASP A 9 10.63 -7.19 -13.75
CA ASP A 9 11.95 -6.56 -13.97
C ASP A 9 13.11 -7.30 -13.27
N GLY A 10 13.08 -8.64 -13.33
CA GLY A 10 14.08 -9.49 -12.70
C GLY A 10 14.00 -9.60 -11.18
N LYS A 11 12.98 -9.01 -10.54
CA LYS A 11 12.74 -9.10 -9.10
C LYS A 11 11.52 -9.94 -8.78
N VAL A 12 11.62 -10.76 -7.74
CA VAL A 12 10.49 -11.53 -7.24
C VAL A 12 9.59 -10.64 -6.41
N LYS A 13 8.34 -10.51 -6.82
CA LYS A 13 7.29 -9.83 -6.06
C LYS A 13 6.62 -10.82 -5.13
N ILE A 14 6.61 -10.51 -3.85
CA ILE A 14 5.95 -11.30 -2.82
C ILE A 14 4.88 -10.50 -2.10
N MET A 15 3.89 -11.18 -1.59
CA MET A 15 2.82 -10.61 -0.78
C MET A 15 2.65 -11.44 0.49
N ARG A 16 2.36 -10.78 1.62
CA ARG A 16 2.01 -11.49 2.84
C ARG A 16 0.67 -12.19 2.68
N ASN A 17 0.57 -13.43 3.19
CA ASN A 17 -0.66 -14.22 3.10
C ASN A 17 -1.74 -13.72 4.06
N GLU A 18 -1.35 -13.32 5.25
CA GLU A 18 -2.25 -12.80 6.28
C GLU A 18 -2.31 -11.27 6.22
N GLY A 19 -3.49 -10.72 6.43
CA GLY A 19 -3.67 -9.27 6.61
C GLY A 19 -2.89 -8.74 7.81
N ILE A 20 -2.52 -7.48 7.75
CA ILE A 20 -1.83 -6.79 8.84
C ILE A 20 -2.78 -6.02 9.76
N GLY A 21 -4.07 -5.99 9.43
CA GLY A 21 -5.12 -5.23 10.11
C GLY A 21 -5.70 -4.13 9.25
N ASP A 22 -6.68 -3.42 9.81
CA ASP A 22 -7.37 -2.33 9.14
C ASP A 22 -6.77 -1.01 9.59
N TYR A 23 -6.24 -0.25 8.63
CA TYR A 23 -5.61 1.04 8.86
C TYR A 23 -6.15 2.07 7.87
N PHE A 24 -6.30 3.29 8.33
CA PHE A 24 -6.63 4.39 7.44
C PHE A 24 -5.43 4.74 6.56
N TRP A 25 -5.73 5.17 5.36
CA TRP A 25 -4.74 5.68 4.42
C TRP A 25 -3.95 6.85 5.00
N ASP A 26 -4.65 7.78 5.65
CA ASP A 26 -4.06 8.93 6.31
C ASP A 26 -4.85 9.27 7.59
N ASN A 27 -4.43 10.28 8.33
CA ASN A 27 -5.05 10.71 9.58
C ASN A 27 -6.17 11.75 9.41
N LYS A 28 -6.53 12.08 8.19
CA LYS A 28 -7.59 13.04 7.87
C LYS A 28 -8.46 12.51 6.75
N GLY A 29 -9.76 12.69 6.87
CA GLY A 29 -10.74 12.18 5.89
C GLY A 29 -11.60 13.26 5.25
N THR A 30 -11.37 14.53 5.57
CA THR A 30 -12.14 15.63 4.97
C THR A 30 -11.56 16.06 3.63
N SER A 31 -12.43 16.51 2.74
CA SER A 31 -12.10 17.19 1.49
C SER A 31 -12.77 18.58 1.41
N SER A 32 -13.23 19.11 2.55
CA SER A 32 -13.89 20.41 2.65
C SER A 32 -13.24 21.28 3.72
N GLY A 33 -13.41 22.58 3.60
CA GLY A 33 -12.78 23.56 4.50
C GLY A 33 -11.38 23.94 4.03
N ALA A 34 -10.47 24.22 4.97
CA ALA A 34 -9.09 24.58 4.65
C ALA A 34 -8.32 23.34 4.13
N GLU A 35 -7.56 23.50 3.06
CA GLU A 35 -6.76 22.41 2.45
C GLU A 35 -5.75 21.79 3.42
N SER A 36 -5.27 22.54 4.40
CA SER A 36 -4.42 22.04 5.48
C SER A 36 -5.05 20.92 6.31
N ASN A 37 -6.40 20.79 6.25
CA ASN A 37 -7.15 19.75 6.94
C ASN A 37 -7.46 18.53 6.03
N TYR A 38 -7.10 18.59 4.75
CA TYR A 38 -7.34 17.47 3.86
C TYR A 38 -6.39 16.30 4.16
N GLY A 39 -6.92 15.10 4.04
CA GLY A 39 -6.11 13.89 4.01
C GLY A 39 -5.20 13.86 2.78
N LYS A 40 -4.06 13.24 2.93
CA LYS A 40 -3.06 13.11 1.85
C LYS A 40 -3.44 11.94 0.94
N ASN A 41 -4.22 12.21 -0.08
CA ASN A 41 -4.56 11.21 -1.10
C ASN A 41 -3.42 11.08 -2.13
N ASN A 42 -2.22 10.92 -1.62
CA ASN A 42 -0.99 10.68 -2.38
C ASN A 42 -0.17 9.64 -1.62
N TRP A 43 0.18 8.53 -2.26
CA TRP A 43 0.89 7.43 -1.59
C TRP A 43 2.21 7.88 -0.96
N SER A 44 2.97 8.72 -1.65
CA SER A 44 4.27 9.21 -1.15
C SER A 44 4.18 10.01 0.16
N ASP A 45 3.01 10.55 0.48
CA ASP A 45 2.78 11.32 1.71
C ASP A 45 1.92 10.57 2.75
N ALA A 46 1.26 9.50 2.32
CA ALA A 46 0.29 8.78 3.14
C ALA A 46 0.92 8.20 4.41
N ARG A 47 0.23 8.29 5.53
CA ARG A 47 0.70 7.66 6.79
C ARG A 47 0.79 6.16 6.68
N LEU A 48 -0.09 5.53 5.92
CA LEU A 48 -0.01 4.09 5.68
C LEU A 48 1.30 3.71 4.99
N MET A 49 1.75 4.51 4.01
CA MET A 49 3.05 4.30 3.37
C MET A 49 4.19 4.36 4.39
N LYS A 50 4.20 5.38 5.24
CA LYS A 50 5.23 5.55 6.28
C LYS A 50 5.22 4.42 7.29
N MET A 51 4.04 3.93 7.71
CA MET A 51 3.90 2.83 8.64
C MET A 51 4.47 1.51 8.08
N LEU A 52 4.37 1.31 6.78
CA LEU A 52 4.88 0.12 6.08
C LEU A 52 6.35 0.25 5.67
N ASN A 53 6.91 1.45 5.74
CA ASN A 53 8.31 1.76 5.40
C ASN A 53 9.01 2.45 6.57
N ALA A 54 10.28 2.80 6.41
CA ALA A 54 11.01 3.54 7.42
C ALA A 54 10.45 4.98 7.56
N GLY A 55 10.25 5.46 8.79
CA GLY A 55 9.86 6.84 9.08
C GLY A 55 8.67 7.01 10.02
N TYR A 56 7.77 6.04 10.12
CA TYR A 56 6.59 6.14 10.96
C TYR A 56 6.92 6.12 12.48
N GLU A 57 7.96 5.43 12.85
CA GLU A 57 8.46 5.35 14.23
C GLU A 57 8.84 6.71 14.82
N SER A 58 9.26 7.65 13.99
CA SER A 58 9.58 9.02 14.43
C SER A 58 8.32 9.81 14.83
N GLU A 59 7.17 9.45 14.30
CA GLU A 59 5.90 10.12 14.59
C GLU A 59 5.18 9.48 15.79
N THR A 60 5.26 8.15 15.93
CA THR A 60 4.38 7.38 16.82
C THR A 60 5.09 6.49 17.81
N GLY A 61 6.42 6.40 17.74
CA GLY A 61 7.23 5.55 18.61
C GLY A 61 7.21 4.07 18.22
N GLY A 62 6.54 3.68 17.14
CA GLY A 62 6.47 2.31 16.63
C GLY A 62 6.46 2.25 15.13
N SER A 63 6.65 1.07 14.55
CA SER A 63 6.65 0.89 13.10
C SER A 63 6.48 -0.59 12.72
N LEU A 64 5.63 -0.86 11.73
CA LEU A 64 5.52 -2.19 11.12
C LEU A 64 6.77 -2.55 10.32
N TYR A 65 7.41 -1.59 9.69
CA TYR A 65 8.65 -1.82 8.94
C TYR A 65 9.77 -2.35 9.84
N TRP A 66 9.91 -1.79 11.03
CA TRP A 66 10.94 -2.20 11.99
C TRP A 66 10.47 -3.30 12.95
N ASN A 67 9.20 -3.66 12.92
CA ASN A 67 8.60 -4.60 13.87
C ASN A 67 8.89 -4.19 15.32
N ARG A 68 8.68 -2.95 15.63
CA ARG A 68 9.00 -2.35 16.94
C ARG A 68 7.75 -1.99 17.70
N GLN A 69 7.78 -2.30 18.99
CA GLN A 69 6.91 -1.84 20.07
C GLN A 69 5.47 -1.47 19.71
N SER A 70 4.66 -1.24 20.73
CA SER A 70 3.36 -0.61 20.57
C SER A 70 3.53 0.89 20.36
N GLY A 71 2.74 1.43 19.46
CA GLY A 71 2.74 2.85 19.12
C GLY A 71 1.36 3.33 18.75
N THR A 72 1.21 4.63 18.58
CA THR A 72 -0.04 5.23 18.12
C THR A 72 -0.22 4.99 16.63
N CYS A 73 -1.40 4.56 16.21
CA CYS A 73 -1.76 4.41 14.81
C CYS A 73 -3.18 4.93 14.56
N TYR A 74 -3.49 5.21 13.29
CA TYR A 74 -4.82 5.58 12.86
C TYR A 74 -5.55 4.34 12.34
N SER A 75 -6.52 3.88 13.11
CA SER A 75 -7.30 2.67 12.83
C SER A 75 -8.65 2.74 13.56
N GLY A 76 -9.65 2.05 13.05
CA GLY A 76 -10.98 1.97 13.68
C GLY A 76 -12.08 2.52 12.79
N THR A 77 -13.07 3.16 13.37
CA THR A 77 -14.28 3.62 12.66
C THR A 77 -14.23 5.09 12.23
N THR A 78 -13.35 5.88 12.83
CA THR A 78 -13.23 7.32 12.56
C THR A 78 -11.79 7.63 12.19
N VAL A 79 -11.59 8.29 11.06
CA VAL A 79 -10.26 8.54 10.46
C VAL A 79 -9.31 9.32 11.37
N ASP A 80 -9.81 10.24 12.14
CA ASP A 80 -9.01 11.08 13.05
C ASP A 80 -8.78 10.42 14.42
N THR A 81 -9.30 9.21 14.63
CA THR A 81 -9.19 8.49 15.88
C THR A 81 -7.91 7.67 15.92
N THR A 82 -7.15 7.85 16.97
CA THR A 82 -5.94 7.06 17.22
C THR A 82 -6.25 5.87 18.12
N LYS A 83 -5.46 4.82 17.95
CA LYS A 83 -5.42 3.63 18.81
C LYS A 83 -4.00 3.31 19.18
N THR A 84 -3.82 2.50 20.20
CA THR A 84 -2.57 1.79 20.44
C THR A 84 -2.54 0.55 19.58
N CYS A 85 -1.54 0.45 18.70
CA CYS A 85 -1.30 -0.71 17.84
C CYS A 85 -0.04 -1.42 18.27
N ASP A 86 -0.10 -2.74 18.42
CA ASP A 86 1.09 -3.56 18.62
C ASP A 86 1.75 -3.83 17.26
N MET A 87 2.89 -3.18 17.03
CA MET A 87 3.68 -3.33 15.81
C MET A 87 4.79 -4.37 15.96
N SER A 88 4.98 -4.93 17.14
CA SER A 88 6.06 -5.88 17.43
C SER A 88 5.80 -7.29 16.91
N SER A 89 4.53 -7.64 16.65
CA SER A 89 4.13 -9.00 16.27
C SER A 89 3.91 -9.18 14.77
N ILE A 90 3.64 -8.11 14.04
CA ILE A 90 3.08 -8.19 12.67
C ILE A 90 4.08 -7.81 11.59
N GLY A 91 5.00 -6.88 11.84
CA GLY A 91 5.87 -6.29 10.83
C GLY A 91 7.07 -7.16 10.43
N LEU A 92 8.03 -6.53 9.76
CA LEU A 92 9.28 -7.15 9.33
C LEU A 92 10.20 -7.38 10.52
N LYS A 93 10.49 -8.65 10.83
CA LYS A 93 11.08 -9.03 12.11
C LYS A 93 12.55 -8.64 12.32
N ASN A 94 13.35 -8.57 11.28
CA ASN A 94 14.79 -8.35 11.42
C ASN A 94 15.42 -7.69 10.20
N ASP A 95 16.67 -7.26 10.36
CA ASP A 95 17.44 -6.59 9.31
C ASP A 95 17.71 -7.47 8.10
N ILE A 96 17.89 -8.77 8.28
CA ILE A 96 18.10 -9.71 7.18
C ILE A 96 16.91 -9.64 6.23
N THR A 97 15.70 -9.74 6.75
CA THR A 97 14.47 -9.63 5.95
C THR A 97 14.36 -8.25 5.28
N ARG A 98 14.62 -7.16 6.01
CA ARG A 98 14.56 -5.80 5.45
C ARG A 98 15.57 -5.58 4.35
N ASN A 99 16.77 -6.13 4.49
CA ASN A 99 17.85 -5.99 3.51
C ASN A 99 17.63 -6.83 2.24
N MET A 100 16.81 -7.87 2.31
CA MET A 100 16.41 -8.64 1.13
C MET A 100 15.40 -7.89 0.24
N ILE A 101 14.70 -6.90 0.78
CA ILE A 101 13.70 -6.13 0.04
C ILE A 101 14.41 -5.03 -0.76
N SER A 102 14.39 -5.16 -2.07
CA SER A 102 14.93 -4.14 -2.98
C SER A 102 14.00 -2.94 -3.07
N GLU A 103 14.59 -1.76 -3.18
CA GLU A 103 13.82 -0.59 -3.63
C GLU A 103 13.33 -0.81 -5.05
N THR A 104 12.10 -0.38 -5.30
CA THR A 104 11.44 -0.52 -6.59
C THR A 104 10.58 0.70 -6.82
N THR A 105 10.54 1.17 -8.06
CA THR A 105 9.62 2.24 -8.45
C THR A 105 8.28 1.62 -8.77
N TYR A 106 7.27 2.04 -8.01
CA TYR A 106 5.87 1.66 -8.18
C TYR A 106 5.16 2.75 -8.97
N SER A 107 4.40 2.35 -9.98
CA SER A 107 3.47 3.26 -10.65
C SER A 107 2.27 3.53 -9.74
N LEU A 108 1.83 4.77 -9.69
CA LEU A 108 0.66 5.20 -8.90
C LEU A 108 -0.51 5.57 -9.81
N LEU A 109 -0.46 5.16 -11.08
CA LEU A 109 -1.52 5.43 -12.02
C LEU A 109 -2.79 4.66 -11.66
N GLY A 110 -3.91 5.31 -11.82
CA GLY A 110 -5.22 4.69 -11.67
C GLY A 110 -5.64 3.90 -12.89
N TRP A 111 -6.72 3.14 -12.76
CA TRP A 111 -7.33 2.40 -13.85
C TRP A 111 -8.78 2.83 -14.08
N ASN A 112 -9.26 2.60 -15.28
CA ASN A 112 -10.63 2.95 -15.65
C ASN A 112 -11.58 1.82 -15.24
N THR A 113 -12.65 2.15 -14.55
CA THR A 113 -13.68 1.19 -14.09
C THR A 113 -14.39 0.42 -15.20
N SER A 114 -14.33 0.91 -16.43
CA SER A 114 -14.84 0.18 -17.60
C SER A 114 -13.91 -0.95 -18.07
N LYS A 115 -12.70 -1.07 -17.50
CA LYS A 115 -11.71 -2.08 -17.83
C LYS A 115 -11.72 -3.14 -16.73
N ILE A 116 -12.20 -4.33 -17.06
CA ILE A 116 -12.43 -5.42 -16.12
C ILE A 116 -11.48 -6.61 -16.31
N TYR A 117 -10.71 -6.65 -17.41
CA TYR A 117 -9.74 -7.72 -17.65
C TYR A 117 -8.39 -7.39 -17.02
N SER A 118 -7.74 -8.37 -16.45
CA SER A 118 -6.49 -8.21 -15.69
C SER A 118 -5.37 -7.55 -16.50
N ASP A 119 -5.23 -7.88 -17.78
CA ASP A 119 -4.24 -7.29 -18.69
C ASP A 119 -4.51 -5.80 -18.94
N GLN A 120 -5.77 -5.42 -19.09
CA GLN A 120 -6.17 -4.04 -19.27
C GLN A 120 -5.93 -3.22 -18.00
N ILE A 121 -6.32 -3.76 -16.83
CA ILE A 121 -6.08 -3.13 -15.53
C ILE A 121 -4.57 -2.95 -15.34
N TYR A 122 -3.78 -3.99 -15.59
CA TYR A 122 -2.32 -3.96 -15.49
C TYR A 122 -1.70 -2.83 -16.33
N ASN A 123 -2.15 -2.69 -17.58
CA ASN A 123 -1.65 -1.66 -18.47
C ASN A 123 -2.02 -0.25 -17.98
N TYR A 124 -3.25 -0.08 -17.48
CA TYR A 124 -3.68 1.21 -16.92
C TYR A 124 -2.91 1.60 -15.67
N GLU A 125 -2.71 0.67 -14.76
CA GLU A 125 -1.99 0.91 -13.51
C GLU A 125 -0.53 1.30 -13.71
N ARG A 126 0.09 0.88 -14.82
CA ARG A 126 1.54 1.01 -15.02
C ARG A 126 1.96 1.87 -16.20
N THR A 127 1.10 2.07 -17.18
CA THR A 127 1.52 2.68 -18.44
C THR A 127 0.57 3.78 -18.93
N THR A 128 -0.73 3.49 -19.07
CA THR A 128 -1.68 4.36 -19.76
C THR A 128 -2.70 5.04 -18.87
N GLY A 129 -2.76 4.68 -17.60
CA GLY A 129 -3.65 5.32 -16.64
C GLY A 129 -3.18 6.72 -16.27
N SER A 130 -4.02 7.39 -15.51
CA SER A 130 -3.74 8.71 -14.98
C SER A 130 -3.97 8.78 -13.48
N VAL A 131 -3.42 9.76 -12.82
CA VAL A 131 -3.77 10.12 -11.45
C VAL A 131 -4.77 11.26 -11.48
N TYR A 132 -5.72 11.24 -10.56
CA TYR A 132 -6.61 12.38 -10.38
C TYR A 132 -5.80 13.57 -9.87
N ASN A 133 -5.95 14.71 -10.53
CA ASN A 133 -5.20 15.93 -10.23
C ASN A 133 -3.68 15.74 -10.35
N GLU A 134 -3.22 15.48 -11.57
CA GLU A 134 -1.81 15.21 -11.89
C GLU A 134 -0.83 16.32 -11.50
N THR A 135 -1.31 17.51 -11.21
CA THR A 135 -0.48 18.64 -10.77
C THR A 135 -0.06 18.53 -9.30
N THR A 136 -0.78 17.75 -8.51
CA THR A 136 -0.59 17.65 -7.06
C THR A 136 -0.31 16.25 -6.54
N ARG A 137 -0.34 15.24 -7.42
CA ARG A 137 -0.11 13.84 -7.06
C ARG A 137 0.97 13.21 -7.88
N ASP A 138 1.77 12.40 -7.22
CA ASP A 138 2.85 11.68 -7.87
C ASP A 138 2.31 10.56 -8.77
N LYS A 139 2.95 10.39 -9.93
CA LYS A 139 2.66 9.28 -10.85
C LYS A 139 3.43 8.01 -10.52
N SER A 140 4.44 8.12 -9.67
CA SER A 140 5.25 7.01 -9.23
C SER A 140 5.83 7.28 -7.84
N TRP A 141 6.22 6.21 -7.17
CA TRP A 141 6.89 6.25 -5.87
C TRP A 141 7.94 5.15 -5.80
N THR A 142 9.10 5.46 -5.24
CA THR A 142 10.18 4.50 -5.04
C THR A 142 10.30 4.14 -3.56
N GLY A 143 10.26 2.85 -3.26
CA GLY A 143 10.39 2.34 -1.91
C GLY A 143 10.36 0.83 -1.85
N LYS A 144 10.22 0.28 -0.66
CA LYS A 144 10.38 -1.16 -0.42
C LYS A 144 9.06 -1.91 -0.28
N VAL A 145 8.08 -1.30 0.35
CA VAL A 145 6.80 -1.96 0.66
C VAL A 145 5.66 -1.09 0.16
N ALA A 146 4.80 -1.65 -0.67
CA ALA A 146 3.61 -0.99 -1.21
C ALA A 146 2.38 -1.87 -1.06
N LEU A 147 1.23 -1.35 -1.40
CA LEU A 147 0.00 -2.12 -1.51
C LEU A 147 0.01 -2.94 -2.80
N ALA A 148 -0.73 -4.04 -2.80
CA ALA A 148 -0.95 -4.81 -4.02
C ALA A 148 -1.76 -3.98 -5.04
N TYR A 149 -1.45 -4.19 -6.31
CA TYR A 149 -2.29 -3.66 -7.38
C TYR A 149 -3.54 -4.54 -7.56
N PRO A 150 -4.68 -3.99 -8.01
CA PRO A 150 -5.81 -4.78 -8.44
C PRO A 150 -5.46 -5.86 -9.48
N SER A 151 -4.54 -5.55 -10.41
CA SER A 151 -4.08 -6.55 -11.38
C SER A 151 -3.30 -7.71 -10.76
N ASP A 152 -2.59 -7.50 -9.65
CA ASP A 152 -1.92 -8.58 -8.93
C ASP A 152 -2.94 -9.63 -8.43
N TYR A 153 -4.09 -9.16 -7.95
CA TYR A 153 -5.19 -10.04 -7.56
C TYR A 153 -5.77 -10.77 -8.78
N GLY A 154 -6.04 -10.03 -9.86
CA GLY A 154 -6.60 -10.61 -11.08
C GLY A 154 -5.73 -11.69 -11.70
N TYR A 155 -4.42 -11.53 -11.70
CA TYR A 155 -3.49 -12.55 -12.19
C TYR A 155 -3.25 -13.71 -11.21
N ALA A 156 -3.49 -13.51 -9.93
CA ALA A 156 -3.32 -14.53 -8.91
C ALA A 156 -4.53 -15.48 -8.80
N VAL A 157 -5.62 -15.18 -9.48
CA VAL A 157 -6.85 -16.00 -9.46
C VAL A 157 -6.65 -17.23 -10.34
N ASP A 158 -6.89 -18.41 -9.79
CA ASP A 158 -7.04 -19.63 -10.57
C ASP A 158 -8.43 -19.63 -11.22
N LEU A 159 -8.47 -19.22 -12.47
CA LEU A 159 -9.72 -19.11 -13.24
C LEU A 159 -10.43 -20.44 -13.40
N SER A 160 -9.74 -21.58 -13.24
CA SER A 160 -10.37 -22.90 -13.28
C SER A 160 -11.31 -23.15 -12.07
N GLN A 161 -11.11 -22.40 -11.00
CA GLN A 161 -11.91 -22.46 -9.78
C GLN A 161 -12.99 -21.35 -9.70
N CYS A 162 -13.00 -20.44 -10.65
CA CYS A 162 -13.96 -19.34 -10.70
C CYS A 162 -15.15 -19.71 -11.60
N SER A 163 -16.33 -19.77 -11.02
CA SER A 163 -17.59 -19.92 -11.77
C SER A 163 -18.15 -18.60 -12.30
N GLN A 164 -17.49 -17.48 -12.02
CA GLN A 164 -17.92 -16.15 -12.43
C GLN A 164 -16.78 -15.41 -13.13
N THR A 165 -17.14 -14.74 -14.21
CA THR A 165 -16.28 -13.73 -14.86
C THR A 165 -16.19 -12.51 -13.95
N LEU A 166 -14.99 -12.05 -13.67
CA LEU A 166 -14.76 -10.77 -12.98
C LEU A 166 -15.23 -9.59 -13.85
#